data_392c6bab311ca7a7b1ae47f2293f0562
#
_entry.id   392c6bab311ca7a7b1ae47f2293f0562
#
_cell.length_a   1.000
_cell.length_b   1.000
_cell.length_c   1.000
_cell.angle_alpha   90.00
_cell.angle_beta   90.00
_cell.angle_gamma   90.00
#
_symmetry.space_group_name_H-M   'P 1'
#
loop_
_entity.id
_entity.type
_entity.pdbx_description
1 polymer ?
#
loop_
_entity_poly.entity_id
_entity_poly.type
_entity_poly.pdbx_seq_one_letter_code
_entity_poly.pdbx_strand_id
1 'polypeptide(L)'
;MTGPLILTLTTFLPLAGALLILALRVVGGASMAGGASKSIALLTSLATLVVSIMALMQFDASKVGYQLVDFAPWFGGSSYKLGVDGMAIALVLLTTALMPLCILQSMKSIEDRMAEYMIAFLILETLMIGVFCALDLVLFYVFFEGGLIPMFLIIGVWGGKNRLYAAFKFFLYTLLGSLLLLAALIYMSVVAGTTDVALLQEGLNPETGALLFPPEVQTWLWLAFFASFAVKLPMFPVHTWLPDAHVEAPTAGSVVLAAVLLKMGGYGFIRFSLPIFPDASLLFQPLMFILSVIAIVYASLVAFRQTDIKKLVAYSSVAHMGFVTLGIFSFNEAGLQGAIFQMISHGIISGALFFCVGVIYDRMHTREIAFYGGLVHRMPVYAALFMLFSMANVGLPGTSGFVGEILTMVGGFQASTWAAAGAALGVIFSAVYMLTLYRRVVFGEMTNDKLADIKDVTALEFFILGLLAISALGFGVFPGLVFDLTEGTTTEVLRMIGQAGQ
;
A
#
# COMPACT_ATOMS: atom_id res chain seq x y z
N MET A 1 25.77 -18.31 8.26
CA MET A 1 26.04 -18.25 6.81
C MET A 1 25.50 -16.92 6.31
N THR A 2 26.37 -16.05 5.83
CA THR A 2 25.93 -14.79 5.23
C THR A 2 25.21 -15.16 3.93
N GLY A 3 23.89 -15.04 3.90
CA GLY A 3 23.10 -15.09 2.67
C GLY A 3 23.59 -14.04 1.68
N PRO A 4 23.15 -14.04 0.43
CA PRO A 4 23.69 -13.20 -0.63
C PRO A 4 23.29 -11.72 -0.48
N LEU A 5 23.28 -11.09 0.67
CA LEU A 5 23.03 -9.65 0.93
C LEU A 5 22.06 -8.96 -0.07
N ILE A 6 21.21 -9.79 -0.75
CA ILE A 6 20.36 -9.30 -1.84
C ILE A 6 19.22 -8.43 -1.34
N LEU A 7 18.67 -8.75 -0.16
CA LEU A 7 17.62 -7.93 0.45
C LEU A 7 18.20 -6.63 1.01
N THR A 8 19.39 -6.68 1.60
CA THR A 8 20.13 -5.48 2.01
C THR A 8 20.39 -4.56 0.82
N LEU A 9 20.86 -5.13 -0.31
CA LEU A 9 21.07 -4.35 -1.53
C LEU A 9 19.74 -3.77 -2.06
N THR A 10 18.69 -4.58 -2.15
CA THR A 10 17.37 -4.12 -2.59
C THR A 10 16.86 -2.95 -1.72
N THR A 11 17.03 -3.06 -0.41
CA THR A 11 16.52 -2.06 0.55
C THR A 11 17.31 -0.75 0.49
N PHE A 12 18.64 -0.82 0.42
CA PHE A 12 19.50 0.37 0.58
C PHE A 12 20.02 0.97 -0.74
N LEU A 13 19.79 0.32 -1.87
CA LEU A 13 20.17 0.89 -3.17
C LEU A 13 19.49 2.23 -3.45
N PRO A 14 18.18 2.43 -3.17
CA PRO A 14 17.55 3.74 -3.33
C PRO A 14 18.18 4.80 -2.41
N LEU A 15 18.52 4.45 -1.18
CA LEU A 15 19.22 5.36 -0.26
C LEU A 15 20.60 5.77 -0.80
N ALA A 16 21.35 4.85 -1.41
CA ALA A 16 22.63 5.18 -2.05
C ALA A 16 22.45 6.21 -3.19
N GLY A 17 21.37 6.07 -3.99
CA GLY A 17 20.98 7.08 -4.98
C GLY A 17 20.63 8.43 -4.37
N ALA A 18 19.89 8.43 -3.28
CA ALA A 18 19.55 9.66 -2.54
C ALA A 18 20.81 10.37 -2.01
N LEU A 19 21.75 9.62 -1.42
CA LEU A 19 23.02 10.14 -0.93
C LEU A 19 23.90 10.67 -2.07
N LEU A 20 23.89 10.03 -3.24
CA LEU A 20 24.60 10.52 -4.42
C LEU A 20 24.04 11.86 -4.90
N ILE A 21 22.70 12.02 -4.98
CA ILE A 21 22.07 13.30 -5.34
C ILE A 21 22.44 14.36 -4.30
N LEU A 22 22.41 14.02 -3.01
CA LEU A 22 22.77 14.94 -1.92
C LEU A 22 24.23 15.38 -2.04
N ALA A 23 25.16 14.46 -2.29
CA ALA A 23 26.57 14.75 -2.48
C ALA A 23 26.81 15.69 -3.68
N LEU A 24 26.17 15.43 -4.81
CA LEU A 24 26.24 16.31 -5.99
C LEU A 24 25.69 17.71 -5.69
N ARG A 25 24.67 17.82 -4.86
CA ARG A 25 24.11 19.11 -4.45
C ARG A 25 25.07 19.90 -3.57
N VAL A 26 25.76 19.25 -2.63
CA VAL A 26 26.72 19.88 -1.73
C VAL A 26 27.97 20.34 -2.50
N VAL A 27 28.46 19.52 -3.43
CA VAL A 27 29.72 19.79 -4.17
C VAL A 27 29.47 20.70 -5.37
N GLY A 28 28.41 20.41 -6.16
CA GLY A 28 28.16 21.04 -7.46
C GLY A 28 27.07 22.13 -7.44
N GLY A 29 26.45 22.37 -6.29
CA GLY A 29 25.37 23.35 -6.14
C GLY A 29 24.02 22.90 -6.71
N ALA A 30 23.00 23.74 -6.51
CA ALA A 30 21.61 23.42 -6.86
C ALA A 30 21.37 23.19 -8.37
N SER A 31 22.13 23.90 -9.23
CA SER A 31 21.96 23.79 -10.69
C SER A 31 22.44 22.43 -11.24
N MET A 32 23.60 21.97 -10.80
CA MET A 32 24.13 20.66 -11.21
C MET A 32 23.29 19.51 -10.68
N ALA A 33 22.88 19.58 -9.40
CA ALA A 33 22.04 18.58 -8.79
C ALA A 33 20.64 18.50 -9.45
N GLY A 34 20.05 19.64 -9.82
CA GLY A 34 18.74 19.68 -10.46
C GLY A 34 18.70 18.93 -11.80
N GLY A 35 19.74 19.06 -12.62
CA GLY A 35 19.85 18.37 -13.90
C GLY A 35 20.07 16.85 -13.76
N ALA A 36 20.96 16.47 -12.84
CA ALA A 36 21.37 15.07 -12.67
C ALA A 36 20.37 14.24 -11.82
N SER A 37 19.63 14.88 -10.89
CA SER A 37 18.76 14.19 -9.93
C SER A 37 17.70 13.31 -10.58
N LYS A 38 17.10 13.76 -11.67
CA LYS A 38 16.10 13.01 -12.43
C LYS A 38 16.65 11.69 -12.95
N SER A 39 17.82 11.74 -13.62
CA SER A 39 18.45 10.56 -14.20
C SER A 39 18.97 9.61 -13.13
N ILE A 40 19.59 10.13 -12.06
CA ILE A 40 20.08 9.32 -10.95
C ILE A 40 18.91 8.61 -10.27
N ALA A 41 17.84 9.32 -9.94
CA ALA A 41 16.68 8.73 -9.29
C ALA A 41 16.04 7.63 -10.16
N LEU A 42 15.87 7.87 -11.46
CA LEU A 42 15.31 6.88 -12.37
C LEU A 42 16.21 5.65 -12.50
N LEU A 43 17.51 5.85 -12.73
CA LEU A 43 18.47 4.73 -12.85
C LEU A 43 18.55 3.91 -11.56
N THR A 44 18.56 4.59 -10.42
CA THR A 44 18.59 3.92 -9.12
C THR A 44 17.32 3.10 -8.87
N SER A 45 16.13 3.67 -9.10
CA SER A 45 14.89 2.93 -8.91
C SER A 45 14.72 1.77 -9.91
N LEU A 46 15.18 1.92 -11.16
CA LEU A 46 15.22 0.81 -12.12
C LEU A 46 16.24 -0.27 -11.69
N ALA A 47 17.40 0.11 -11.17
CA ALA A 47 18.37 -0.84 -10.65
C ALA A 47 17.78 -1.59 -9.43
N THR A 48 17.06 -0.89 -8.54
CA THR A 48 16.35 -1.51 -7.41
C THR A 48 15.29 -2.52 -7.89
N LEU A 49 14.52 -2.18 -8.91
CA LEU A 49 13.58 -3.11 -9.53
C LEU A 49 14.30 -4.36 -10.08
N VAL A 50 15.42 -4.19 -10.78
CA VAL A 50 16.21 -5.33 -11.30
C VAL A 50 16.70 -6.22 -10.16
N VAL A 51 17.23 -5.63 -9.08
CA VAL A 51 17.71 -6.41 -7.92
C VAL A 51 16.54 -7.11 -7.22
N SER A 52 15.37 -6.50 -7.12
CA SER A 52 14.17 -7.15 -6.54
C SER A 52 13.66 -8.31 -7.41
N ILE A 53 13.75 -8.20 -8.74
CA ILE A 53 13.47 -9.34 -9.65
C ILE A 53 14.51 -10.45 -9.46
N MET A 54 15.77 -10.12 -9.29
CA MET A 54 16.80 -11.12 -8.98
C MET A 54 16.56 -11.82 -7.64
N ALA A 55 16.01 -11.10 -6.63
CA ALA A 55 15.58 -11.69 -5.37
C ALA A 55 14.40 -12.66 -5.59
N LEU A 56 13.40 -12.28 -6.41
CA LEU A 56 12.30 -13.17 -6.78
C LEU A 56 12.80 -14.44 -7.48
N MET A 57 13.76 -14.34 -8.39
CA MET A 57 14.33 -15.51 -9.11
C MET A 57 15.07 -16.48 -8.17
N GLN A 58 15.52 -16.02 -7.00
CA GLN A 58 16.15 -16.85 -5.97
C GLN A 58 15.15 -17.34 -4.91
N PHE A 59 13.94 -16.78 -4.89
CA PHE A 59 12.89 -17.18 -3.96
C PHE A 59 12.24 -18.50 -4.45
N ASP A 60 12.07 -19.44 -3.54
CA ASP A 60 11.46 -20.74 -3.80
C ASP A 60 10.04 -20.78 -3.20
N ALA A 61 9.04 -20.60 -4.05
CA ALA A 61 7.63 -20.56 -3.63
C ALA A 61 7.14 -21.88 -2.98
N SER A 62 7.84 -23.01 -3.21
CA SER A 62 7.48 -24.30 -2.60
C SER A 62 7.91 -24.42 -1.14
N LYS A 63 8.78 -23.51 -0.66
CA LYS A 63 9.27 -23.52 0.72
C LYS A 63 8.46 -22.57 1.61
N VAL A 64 7.97 -23.11 2.70
CA VAL A 64 7.30 -22.33 3.75
C VAL A 64 8.33 -21.65 4.64
N GLY A 65 8.02 -20.43 5.10
CA GLY A 65 8.87 -19.65 6.02
C GLY A 65 9.68 -18.56 5.33
N TYR A 66 10.60 -17.96 6.10
CA TYR A 66 11.40 -16.84 5.65
C TYR A 66 12.62 -17.28 4.86
N GLN A 67 12.85 -16.66 3.72
CA GLN A 67 13.94 -16.94 2.81
C GLN A 67 14.80 -15.69 2.57
N LEU A 68 15.96 -15.88 1.93
CA LEU A 68 16.92 -14.82 1.60
C LEU A 68 17.35 -14.01 2.85
N VAL A 69 17.50 -14.67 3.99
CA VAL A 69 17.72 -14.01 5.27
C VAL A 69 19.10 -13.38 5.35
N ASP A 70 19.13 -12.05 5.52
CA ASP A 70 20.31 -11.28 5.87
C ASP A 70 20.30 -11.01 7.37
N PHE A 71 21.41 -11.27 8.07
CA PHE A 71 21.51 -11.12 9.53
C PHE A 71 22.80 -10.46 9.96
N ALA A 72 22.68 -9.49 10.87
CA ALA A 72 23.77 -8.95 11.64
C ALA A 72 23.29 -8.54 13.04
N PRO A 73 24.10 -8.74 14.11
CA PRO A 73 23.72 -8.27 15.43
C PRO A 73 23.67 -6.73 15.45
N TRP A 74 22.72 -6.21 16.26
CA TRP A 74 22.53 -4.77 16.42
C TRP A 74 22.55 -4.41 17.92
N PHE A 75 22.10 -3.24 18.32
CA PHE A 75 22.14 -2.78 19.71
C PHE A 75 20.98 -3.33 20.56
N GLY A 76 21.18 -3.44 21.89
CA GLY A 76 20.11 -3.67 22.87
C GLY A 76 19.35 -5.00 22.72
N GLY A 77 19.99 -6.04 22.17
CA GLY A 77 19.33 -7.34 21.93
C GLY A 77 18.49 -7.40 20.66
N SER A 78 18.41 -6.31 19.89
CA SER A 78 17.81 -6.30 18.56
C SER A 78 18.81 -6.75 17.49
N SER A 79 18.29 -7.10 16.32
CA SER A 79 19.10 -7.55 15.17
C SER A 79 18.76 -6.79 13.90
N TYR A 80 19.77 -6.56 13.08
CA TYR A 80 19.54 -6.27 11.68
C TYR A 80 19.22 -7.60 10.99
N LYS A 81 17.93 -7.88 10.83
CA LYS A 81 17.47 -9.12 10.23
C LYS A 81 16.43 -8.79 9.16
N LEU A 82 16.79 -9.07 7.92
CA LEU A 82 15.88 -8.98 6.78
C LEU A 82 15.57 -10.39 6.28
N GLY A 83 14.39 -10.60 5.77
CA GLY A 83 13.97 -11.82 5.12
C GLY A 83 12.61 -11.64 4.47
N VAL A 84 12.27 -12.51 3.55
CA VAL A 84 10.99 -12.43 2.83
C VAL A 84 10.32 -13.79 2.80
N ASP A 85 9.00 -13.74 2.79
CA ASP A 85 8.11 -14.83 2.37
C ASP A 85 7.36 -14.40 1.10
N GLY A 86 6.41 -15.19 0.65
CA GLY A 86 5.67 -14.92 -0.59
C GLY A 86 4.89 -13.61 -0.56
N MET A 87 4.27 -13.23 0.57
CA MET A 87 3.59 -11.94 0.71
C MET A 87 4.57 -10.77 0.68
N ALA A 88 5.66 -10.87 1.43
CA ALA A 88 6.66 -9.80 1.53
C ALA A 88 7.31 -9.52 0.17
N ILE A 89 7.76 -10.56 -0.55
CA ILE A 89 8.42 -10.36 -1.85
C ILE A 89 7.44 -9.81 -2.90
N ALA A 90 6.16 -10.19 -2.87
CA ALA A 90 5.14 -9.63 -3.76
C ALA A 90 4.93 -8.13 -3.52
N LEU A 91 4.91 -7.67 -2.26
CA LEU A 91 4.77 -6.26 -1.90
C LEU A 91 6.06 -5.46 -2.18
N VAL A 92 7.23 -6.06 -2.03
CA VAL A 92 8.51 -5.48 -2.47
C VAL A 92 8.51 -5.24 -3.97
N LEU A 93 8.09 -6.24 -4.77
CA LEU A 93 7.99 -6.12 -6.22
C LEU A 93 6.97 -5.05 -6.65
N LEU A 94 5.82 -4.98 -5.98
CA LEU A 94 4.83 -3.92 -6.22
C LEU A 94 5.47 -2.54 -5.99
N THR A 95 6.21 -2.39 -4.89
CA THR A 95 6.89 -1.13 -4.54
C THR A 95 7.92 -0.75 -5.58
N THR A 96 8.85 -1.66 -5.89
CA THR A 96 9.96 -1.39 -6.82
C THR A 96 9.51 -1.23 -8.27
N ALA A 97 8.37 -1.84 -8.67
CA ALA A 97 7.80 -1.65 -10.00
C ALA A 97 7.09 -0.28 -10.16
N LEU A 98 6.45 0.22 -9.11
CA LEU A 98 5.74 1.50 -9.16
C LEU A 98 6.66 2.71 -9.02
N MET A 99 7.76 2.61 -8.29
CA MET A 99 8.64 3.75 -8.04
C MET A 99 9.25 4.37 -9.31
N PRO A 100 9.77 3.62 -10.30
CA PRO A 100 10.21 4.21 -11.56
C PRO A 100 9.10 4.95 -12.30
N LEU A 101 7.86 4.45 -12.26
CA LEU A 101 6.71 5.10 -12.90
C LEU A 101 6.36 6.43 -12.21
N CYS A 102 6.42 6.46 -10.89
CA CYS A 102 6.23 7.68 -10.09
C CYS A 102 7.32 8.71 -10.37
N ILE A 103 8.58 8.29 -10.47
CA ILE A 103 9.70 9.16 -10.80
C ILE A 103 9.54 9.72 -12.22
N LEU A 104 9.22 8.88 -13.21
CA LEU A 104 8.97 9.30 -14.60
C LEU A 104 7.87 10.35 -14.71
N GLN A 105 6.74 10.15 -14.02
CA GLN A 105 5.65 11.14 -13.99
C GLN A 105 6.11 12.45 -13.33
N SER A 106 6.86 12.35 -12.22
CA SER A 106 7.32 13.51 -11.46
C SER A 106 8.33 14.37 -12.21
N MET A 107 9.13 13.77 -13.11
CA MET A 107 10.11 14.52 -13.92
C MET A 107 9.47 15.66 -14.74
N LYS A 108 8.17 15.54 -15.02
CA LYS A 108 7.42 16.50 -15.86
C LYS A 108 6.55 17.43 -15.03
N SER A 109 5.99 16.92 -13.94
CA SER A 109 5.01 17.66 -13.12
C SER A 109 5.63 18.49 -12.00
N ILE A 110 6.87 18.20 -11.60
CA ILE A 110 7.58 18.92 -10.53
C ILE A 110 8.68 19.78 -11.15
N GLU A 111 8.62 21.08 -10.88
CA GLU A 111 9.61 22.06 -11.37
C GLU A 111 10.52 22.55 -10.23
N ASP A 112 9.93 22.84 -9.07
CA ASP A 112 10.64 23.40 -7.93
C ASP A 112 11.30 22.32 -7.06
N ARG A 113 12.55 22.61 -6.63
CA ARG A 113 13.31 21.79 -5.66
C ARG A 113 13.35 20.30 -6.05
N MET A 114 13.56 20.02 -7.33
CA MET A 114 13.54 18.68 -7.91
C MET A 114 14.51 17.70 -7.23
N ALA A 115 15.72 18.15 -6.87
CA ALA A 115 16.70 17.29 -6.22
C ALA A 115 16.21 16.78 -4.86
N GLU A 116 15.63 17.67 -4.03
CA GLU A 116 15.07 17.31 -2.73
C GLU A 116 13.86 16.38 -2.86
N TYR A 117 13.04 16.61 -3.89
CA TYR A 117 11.91 15.75 -4.19
C TYR A 117 12.35 14.32 -4.53
N MET A 118 13.36 14.18 -5.39
CA MET A 118 13.90 12.88 -5.76
C MET A 118 14.58 12.17 -4.58
N ILE A 119 15.30 12.92 -3.73
CA ILE A 119 15.88 12.40 -2.47
C ILE A 119 14.75 11.86 -1.58
N ALA A 120 13.67 12.62 -1.37
CA ALA A 120 12.54 12.19 -0.53
C ALA A 120 11.89 10.91 -1.06
N PHE A 121 11.71 10.79 -2.39
CA PHE A 121 11.16 9.59 -3.01
C PHE A 121 12.06 8.36 -2.86
N LEU A 122 13.37 8.49 -3.07
CA LEU A 122 14.32 7.39 -2.91
C LEU A 122 14.46 6.94 -1.44
N ILE A 123 14.45 7.88 -0.49
CA ILE A 123 14.41 7.54 0.94
C ILE A 123 13.11 6.80 1.27
N LEU A 124 11.98 7.28 0.74
CA LEU A 124 10.69 6.63 0.95
C LEU A 124 10.68 5.21 0.38
N GLU A 125 11.26 4.98 -0.80
CA GLU A 125 11.42 3.65 -1.40
C GLU A 125 12.20 2.71 -0.50
N THR A 126 13.36 3.14 0.03
CA THR A 126 14.15 2.38 1.00
C THR A 126 13.31 1.98 2.21
N LEU A 127 12.58 2.92 2.80
CA LEU A 127 11.80 2.70 4.00
C LEU A 127 10.61 1.76 3.75
N MET A 128 9.94 1.87 2.59
CA MET A 128 8.85 0.97 2.21
C MET A 128 9.33 -0.47 2.00
N ILE A 129 10.43 -0.67 1.30
CA ILE A 129 11.02 -2.00 1.11
C ILE A 129 11.44 -2.58 2.46
N GLY A 130 12.07 -1.76 3.31
CA GLY A 130 12.50 -2.17 4.65
C GLY A 130 11.36 -2.66 5.53
N VAL A 131 10.17 -2.03 5.46
CA VAL A 131 8.99 -2.50 6.21
C VAL A 131 8.60 -3.93 5.84
N PHE A 132 8.62 -4.27 4.55
CA PHE A 132 8.22 -5.60 4.10
C PHE A 132 9.30 -6.67 4.30
N CYS A 133 10.57 -6.27 4.45
CA CYS A 133 11.68 -7.19 4.63
C CYS A 133 12.08 -7.38 6.10
N ALA A 134 11.71 -6.49 7.02
CA ALA A 134 12.17 -6.54 8.41
C ALA A 134 11.60 -7.74 9.16
N LEU A 135 12.49 -8.54 9.75
CA LEU A 135 12.20 -9.69 10.62
C LEU A 135 12.63 -9.45 12.09
N ASP A 136 12.84 -8.20 12.45
CA ASP A 136 13.05 -7.74 13.81
C ASP A 136 12.06 -6.61 14.09
N LEU A 137 11.36 -6.63 15.23
CA LEU A 137 10.30 -5.66 15.56
C LEU A 137 10.82 -4.23 15.66
N VAL A 138 12.03 -4.02 16.19
CA VAL A 138 12.63 -2.68 16.29
C VAL A 138 12.99 -2.18 14.91
N LEU A 139 13.59 -3.02 14.08
CA LEU A 139 13.93 -2.69 12.71
C LEU A 139 12.68 -2.40 11.88
N PHE A 140 11.63 -3.20 12.02
CA PHE A 140 10.31 -2.94 11.41
C PHE A 140 9.78 -1.57 11.81
N TYR A 141 9.79 -1.24 13.12
CA TYR A 141 9.29 0.03 13.62
C TYR A 141 10.06 1.22 13.04
N VAL A 142 11.38 1.13 12.96
CA VAL A 142 12.25 2.18 12.38
C VAL A 142 11.87 2.44 10.91
N PHE A 143 11.69 1.40 10.11
CA PHE A 143 11.28 1.57 8.71
C PHE A 143 9.84 2.07 8.60
N PHE A 144 8.92 1.54 9.41
CA PHE A 144 7.50 1.87 9.39
C PHE A 144 7.23 3.33 9.75
N GLU A 145 7.90 3.84 10.79
CA GLU A 145 7.80 5.23 11.22
C GLU A 145 8.67 6.16 10.37
N GLY A 146 9.84 5.71 9.97
CA GLY A 146 10.73 6.48 9.11
C GLY A 146 10.05 6.96 7.84
N GLY A 147 9.16 6.15 7.25
CA GLY A 147 8.38 6.50 6.05
C GLY A 147 7.45 7.70 6.19
N LEU A 148 7.10 8.09 7.42
CA LEU A 148 6.27 9.27 7.66
C LEU A 148 6.97 10.57 7.29
N ILE A 149 8.27 10.67 7.56
CA ILE A 149 9.05 11.91 7.35
C ILE A 149 9.10 12.29 5.86
N PRO A 150 9.57 11.43 4.95
CA PRO A 150 9.60 11.80 3.54
C PRO A 150 8.20 12.03 2.96
N MET A 151 7.17 11.27 3.38
CA MET A 151 5.81 11.50 2.90
C MET A 151 5.23 12.83 3.43
N PHE A 152 5.49 13.18 4.70
CA PHE A 152 5.14 14.49 5.26
C PHE A 152 5.77 15.63 4.46
N LEU A 153 7.04 15.50 4.08
CA LEU A 153 7.74 16.49 3.26
C LEU A 153 7.14 16.55 1.84
N ILE A 154 6.87 15.40 1.21
CA ILE A 154 6.27 15.33 -0.13
C ILE A 154 4.92 16.05 -0.17
N ILE A 155 4.05 15.83 0.82
CA ILE A 155 2.76 16.50 0.92
C ILE A 155 2.95 17.99 1.28
N GLY A 156 3.76 18.28 2.29
CA GLY A 156 3.86 19.63 2.87
C GLY A 156 4.63 20.63 2.01
N VAL A 157 5.58 20.18 1.19
CA VAL A 157 6.40 21.07 0.34
C VAL A 157 5.83 21.19 -1.07
N TRP A 158 5.48 20.05 -1.72
CA TRP A 158 5.03 20.02 -3.12
C TRP A 158 3.52 19.81 -3.28
N GLY A 159 2.76 19.83 -2.20
CA GLY A 159 1.30 19.70 -2.20
C GLY A 159 0.56 20.97 -2.62
N GLY A 160 -0.77 20.85 -2.65
CA GLY A 160 -1.70 21.90 -3.06
C GLY A 160 -1.87 23.03 -2.02
N LYS A 161 -3.02 23.71 -2.07
CA LYS A 161 -3.28 24.90 -1.26
C LYS A 161 -3.31 24.64 0.25
N ASN A 162 -3.90 23.52 0.67
CA ASN A 162 -4.06 23.14 2.08
C ASN A 162 -3.01 22.12 2.54
N ARG A 163 -1.87 22.06 1.84
CA ARG A 163 -0.81 21.06 2.03
C ARG A 163 -0.32 20.93 3.47
N LEU A 164 -0.18 22.05 4.20
CA LEU A 164 0.28 22.01 5.58
C LEU A 164 -0.71 21.31 6.50
N TYR A 165 -2.01 21.66 6.38
CA TYR A 165 -3.07 20.99 7.14
C TYR A 165 -3.09 19.49 6.87
N ALA A 166 -3.05 19.10 5.59
CA ALA A 166 -3.09 17.69 5.19
C ALA A 166 -1.84 16.93 5.67
N ALA A 167 -0.65 17.53 5.56
CA ALA A 167 0.60 16.94 6.01
C ALA A 167 0.61 16.73 7.53
N PHE A 168 0.22 17.75 8.31
CA PHE A 168 0.14 17.63 9.78
C PHE A 168 -0.94 16.64 10.21
N LYS A 169 -2.10 16.63 9.56
CA LYS A 169 -3.16 15.65 9.85
C LYS A 169 -2.68 14.22 9.60
N PHE A 170 -2.07 13.96 8.44
CA PHE A 170 -1.45 12.67 8.12
C PHE A 170 -0.43 12.27 9.18
N PHE A 171 0.51 13.15 9.49
CA PHE A 171 1.58 12.88 10.44
C PHE A 171 1.06 12.59 11.85
N LEU A 172 0.18 13.44 12.38
CA LEU A 172 -0.34 13.28 13.74
C LEU A 172 -1.23 12.05 13.91
N TYR A 173 -2.09 11.74 12.91
CA TYR A 173 -2.90 10.51 12.94
C TYR A 173 -2.03 9.26 12.99
N THR A 174 -1.03 9.20 12.12
CA THR A 174 -0.16 8.03 12.03
C THR A 174 0.76 7.92 13.24
N LEU A 175 1.35 9.03 13.71
CA LEU A 175 2.21 9.04 14.88
C LEU A 175 1.47 8.62 16.15
N LEU A 176 0.22 9.07 16.35
CA LEU A 176 -0.56 8.70 17.54
C LEU A 176 -0.80 7.18 17.61
N GLY A 177 -1.15 6.56 16.48
CA GLY A 177 -1.31 5.11 16.41
C GLY A 177 -0.01 4.37 16.70
N SER A 178 1.09 4.83 16.12
CA SER A 178 2.39 4.16 16.22
C SER A 178 3.08 4.35 17.58
N LEU A 179 2.74 5.38 18.34
CA LEU A 179 3.21 5.49 19.73
C LEU A 179 2.67 4.37 20.62
N LEU A 180 1.42 3.93 20.40
CA LEU A 180 0.87 2.77 21.09
C LEU A 180 1.59 1.48 20.68
N LEU A 181 1.87 1.33 19.39
CA LEU A 181 2.68 0.24 18.87
C LEU A 181 4.07 0.22 19.53
N LEU A 182 4.76 1.37 19.64
CA LEU A 182 6.06 1.47 20.28
C LEU A 182 6.01 1.01 21.75
N ALA A 183 4.99 1.44 22.49
CA ALA A 183 4.81 1.01 23.89
C ALA A 183 4.64 -0.51 23.99
N ALA A 184 3.87 -1.11 23.09
CA ALA A 184 3.72 -2.56 23.01
C ALA A 184 5.04 -3.26 22.65
N LEU A 185 5.82 -2.75 21.69
CA LEU A 185 7.12 -3.29 21.31
C LEU A 185 8.11 -3.29 22.47
N ILE A 186 8.17 -2.20 23.25
CA ILE A 186 9.03 -2.11 24.43
C ILE A 186 8.62 -3.16 25.46
N TYR A 187 7.33 -3.28 25.76
CA TYR A 187 6.83 -4.31 26.67
C TYR A 187 7.21 -5.72 26.19
N MET A 188 6.94 -6.03 24.91
CA MET A 188 7.23 -7.34 24.33
C MET A 188 8.71 -7.68 24.38
N SER A 189 9.59 -6.72 24.04
CA SER A 189 11.04 -6.93 24.08
C SER A 189 11.56 -7.23 25.49
N VAL A 190 10.98 -6.60 26.51
CA VAL A 190 11.35 -6.85 27.92
C VAL A 190 10.86 -8.22 28.39
N VAL A 191 9.63 -8.60 28.05
CA VAL A 191 9.03 -9.86 28.51
C VAL A 191 9.59 -11.06 27.75
N ALA A 192 9.74 -10.96 26.43
CA ALA A 192 10.22 -12.05 25.59
C ALA A 192 11.76 -12.16 25.58
N GLY A 193 12.49 -11.11 26.00
CA GLY A 193 13.95 -11.04 25.88
C GLY A 193 14.48 -11.01 24.45
N THR A 194 13.60 -10.87 23.45
CA THR A 194 13.92 -10.86 22.04
C THR A 194 13.00 -9.94 21.25
N THR A 195 13.48 -9.45 20.12
CA THR A 195 12.71 -8.69 19.13
C THR A 195 12.59 -9.43 17.78
N ASP A 196 13.11 -10.65 17.71
CA ASP A 196 13.06 -11.49 16.51
C ASP A 196 11.62 -11.93 16.22
N VAL A 197 11.13 -11.58 15.03
CA VAL A 197 9.74 -11.84 14.64
C VAL A 197 9.43 -13.34 14.60
N ALA A 198 10.34 -14.17 14.09
CA ALA A 198 10.10 -15.60 13.99
C ALA A 198 9.96 -16.24 15.37
N LEU A 199 10.82 -15.87 16.33
CA LEU A 199 10.73 -16.35 17.69
C LEU A 199 9.45 -15.88 18.41
N LEU A 200 9.04 -14.63 18.17
CA LEU A 200 7.79 -14.11 18.74
C LEU A 200 6.53 -14.78 18.18
N GLN A 201 6.59 -15.22 16.91
CA GLN A 201 5.51 -15.95 16.26
C GLN A 201 5.38 -17.40 16.75
N GLU A 202 6.46 -18.00 17.27
CA GLU A 202 6.39 -19.31 17.95
C GLU A 202 5.53 -19.26 19.21
N GLY A 203 5.38 -18.07 19.83
CA GLY A 203 4.47 -17.82 20.93
C GLY A 203 4.87 -18.46 22.27
N LEU A 204 5.97 -19.22 22.33
CA LEU A 204 6.43 -19.96 23.48
C LEU A 204 7.78 -19.44 23.97
N ASN A 205 7.96 -19.40 25.29
CA ASN A 205 9.25 -19.13 25.90
C ASN A 205 10.16 -20.35 25.70
N PRO A 206 11.34 -20.18 25.05
CA PRO A 206 12.23 -21.32 24.74
C PRO A 206 12.75 -22.06 25.98
N GLU A 207 12.83 -21.41 27.15
CA GLU A 207 13.37 -22.00 28.38
C GLU A 207 12.30 -22.72 29.19
N THR A 208 11.08 -22.18 29.23
CA THR A 208 10.01 -22.67 30.10
C THR A 208 8.91 -23.42 29.38
N GLY A 209 8.79 -23.27 28.05
CA GLY A 209 7.69 -23.80 27.24
C GLY A 209 6.34 -23.14 27.54
N ALA A 210 6.30 -22.08 28.35
CA ALA A 210 5.09 -21.34 28.64
C ALA A 210 4.77 -20.33 27.51
N LEU A 211 3.49 -19.93 27.40
CA LEU A 211 3.09 -18.87 26.49
C LEU A 211 3.84 -17.59 26.83
N LEU A 212 4.43 -16.95 25.80
CA LEU A 212 5.08 -15.64 25.94
C LEU A 212 4.09 -14.57 26.38
N PHE A 213 2.91 -14.56 25.78
CA PHE A 213 1.86 -13.59 26.08
C PHE A 213 0.55 -14.33 26.40
N PRO A 214 0.12 -14.38 27.67
CA PRO A 214 -1.19 -14.92 28.04
C PRO A 214 -2.34 -14.14 27.36
N PRO A 215 -3.55 -14.74 27.18
CA PRO A 215 -4.67 -14.12 26.45
C PRO A 215 -5.04 -12.72 26.93
N GLU A 216 -4.98 -12.45 28.24
CA GLU A 216 -5.27 -11.12 28.79
C GLU A 216 -4.24 -10.08 28.32
N VAL A 217 -2.97 -10.46 28.23
CA VAL A 217 -1.88 -9.61 27.76
C VAL A 217 -1.98 -9.43 26.26
N GLN A 218 -2.26 -10.51 25.50
CA GLN A 218 -2.48 -10.45 24.06
C GLN A 218 -3.55 -9.40 23.70
N THR A 219 -4.63 -9.30 24.46
CA THR A 219 -5.71 -8.34 24.24
C THR A 219 -5.21 -6.89 24.20
N TRP A 220 -4.38 -6.49 25.16
CA TRP A 220 -3.85 -5.12 25.21
C TRP A 220 -2.79 -4.85 24.14
N LEU A 221 -1.92 -5.82 23.90
CA LEU A 221 -0.91 -5.73 22.83
C LEU A 221 -1.57 -5.66 21.46
N TRP A 222 -2.58 -6.50 21.22
CA TRP A 222 -3.35 -6.49 19.98
C TRP A 222 -4.03 -5.14 19.73
N LEU A 223 -4.64 -4.54 20.77
CA LEU A 223 -5.26 -3.21 20.66
C LEU A 223 -4.24 -2.12 20.32
N ALA A 224 -3.02 -2.20 20.84
CA ALA A 224 -1.96 -1.25 20.51
C ALA A 224 -1.48 -1.40 19.07
N PHE A 225 -1.30 -2.63 18.59
CA PHE A 225 -1.00 -2.94 17.19
C PHE A 225 -2.15 -2.54 16.26
N PHE A 226 -3.39 -2.86 16.67
CA PHE A 226 -4.59 -2.47 15.93
C PHE A 226 -4.68 -0.95 15.73
N ALA A 227 -4.44 -0.16 16.76
CA ALA A 227 -4.48 1.31 16.65
C ALA A 227 -3.53 1.83 15.56
N SER A 228 -2.31 1.27 15.50
CA SER A 228 -1.34 1.65 14.47
C SER A 228 -1.73 1.19 13.08
N PHE A 229 -2.08 -0.09 12.94
CA PHE A 229 -2.38 -0.67 11.63
C PHE A 229 -3.73 -0.19 11.07
N ALA A 230 -4.74 0.05 11.93
CA ALA A 230 -6.02 0.60 11.54
C ALA A 230 -5.92 2.04 10.99
N VAL A 231 -5.01 2.85 11.55
CA VAL A 231 -4.72 4.17 10.99
C VAL A 231 -4.05 4.06 9.62
N LYS A 232 -3.03 3.20 9.48
CA LYS A 232 -2.31 3.02 8.20
C LYS A 232 -3.18 2.41 7.11
N LEU A 233 -4.01 1.42 7.43
CA LEU A 233 -4.93 0.74 6.49
C LEU A 233 -6.23 1.53 6.25
N PRO A 234 -6.33 2.76 6.58
CA PRO A 234 -7.41 3.70 6.85
C PRO A 234 -8.76 3.04 7.18
N MET A 235 -8.82 2.30 8.28
CA MET A 235 -10.05 1.69 8.76
C MET A 235 -11.03 2.74 9.32
N PHE A 236 -12.33 2.47 9.21
CA PHE A 236 -13.31 3.27 9.94
C PHE A 236 -13.11 3.09 11.47
N PRO A 237 -13.14 4.16 12.30
CA PRO A 237 -13.39 5.58 11.97
C PRO A 237 -12.11 6.41 11.75
N VAL A 238 -10.92 5.82 11.80
CA VAL A 238 -9.62 6.52 11.78
C VAL A 238 -9.07 6.79 10.37
N HIS A 239 -9.92 6.81 9.35
CA HIS A 239 -9.58 6.96 7.92
C HIS A 239 -9.54 8.40 7.41
N THR A 240 -10.01 9.38 8.19
CA THR A 240 -10.30 10.74 7.68
C THR A 240 -9.07 11.55 7.23
N TRP A 241 -7.88 11.11 7.59
CA TRP A 241 -6.62 11.71 7.14
C TRP A 241 -6.33 11.41 5.66
N LEU A 242 -6.78 10.23 5.17
CA LEU A 242 -6.43 9.72 3.85
C LEU A 242 -6.95 10.60 2.70
N PRO A 243 -8.26 10.98 2.64
CA PRO A 243 -8.76 11.83 1.57
C PRO A 243 -8.07 13.20 1.52
N ASP A 244 -7.77 13.80 2.68
CA ASP A 244 -7.11 15.09 2.75
C ASP A 244 -5.64 14.99 2.28
N ALA A 245 -4.93 13.95 2.72
CA ALA A 245 -3.56 13.68 2.26
C ALA A 245 -3.50 13.46 0.74
N HIS A 246 -4.40 12.64 0.19
CA HIS A 246 -4.46 12.38 -1.25
C HIS A 246 -4.75 13.64 -2.06
N VAL A 247 -5.72 14.45 -1.64
CA VAL A 247 -6.13 15.65 -2.36
C VAL A 247 -4.97 16.62 -2.50
N GLU A 248 -4.20 16.79 -1.45
CA GLU A 248 -3.10 17.76 -1.42
C GLU A 248 -1.78 17.20 -1.98
N ALA A 249 -1.49 15.92 -1.83
CA ALA A 249 -0.26 15.31 -2.34
C ALA A 249 -0.09 15.51 -3.87
N PRO A 250 1.14 15.67 -4.40
CA PRO A 250 1.39 15.59 -5.83
C PRO A 250 0.98 14.20 -6.37
N THR A 251 0.75 14.07 -7.68
CA THR A 251 0.22 12.85 -8.30
C THR A 251 1.00 11.60 -7.88
N ALA A 252 2.32 11.59 -8.04
CA ALA A 252 3.15 10.45 -7.66
C ALA A 252 3.12 10.17 -6.14
N GLY A 253 3.02 11.21 -5.29
CA GLY A 253 2.81 11.06 -3.85
C GLY A 253 1.50 10.34 -3.54
N SER A 254 0.41 10.66 -4.24
CA SER A 254 -0.87 9.96 -4.10
C SER A 254 -0.80 8.51 -4.59
N VAL A 255 -0.07 8.24 -5.67
CA VAL A 255 0.15 6.88 -6.18
C VAL A 255 0.85 6.02 -5.13
N VAL A 256 1.98 6.48 -4.59
CA VAL A 256 2.74 5.73 -3.56
C VAL A 256 1.94 5.55 -2.29
N LEU A 257 1.21 6.61 -1.85
CA LEU A 257 0.35 6.54 -0.68
C LEU A 257 -0.71 5.44 -0.83
N ALA A 258 -1.45 5.44 -1.96
CA ALA A 258 -2.51 4.46 -2.22
C ALA A 258 -1.98 3.06 -2.52
N ALA A 259 -0.91 2.96 -3.29
CA ALA A 259 -0.43 1.68 -3.80
C ALA A 259 0.39 0.88 -2.78
N VAL A 260 1.18 1.55 -1.92
CA VAL A 260 2.15 0.88 -1.04
C VAL A 260 1.89 1.17 0.43
N LEU A 261 1.80 2.46 0.82
CA LEU A 261 1.73 2.84 2.25
C LEU A 261 0.52 2.25 2.97
N LEU A 262 -0.63 2.15 2.30
CA LEU A 262 -1.82 1.53 2.88
C LEU A 262 -1.60 0.04 3.18
N LYS A 263 -0.83 -0.65 2.33
CA LYS A 263 -0.58 -2.10 2.47
C LYS A 263 0.28 -2.45 3.67
N MET A 264 1.05 -1.50 4.19
CA MET A 264 1.82 -1.71 5.43
C MET A 264 0.92 -2.06 6.62
N GLY A 265 -0.31 -1.48 6.68
CA GLY A 265 -1.28 -1.83 7.72
C GLY A 265 -1.82 -3.25 7.57
N GLY A 266 -2.21 -3.65 6.35
CA GLY A 266 -2.65 -5.02 6.07
C GLY A 266 -1.54 -6.06 6.27
N TYR A 267 -0.33 -5.73 5.81
CA TYR A 267 0.87 -6.51 6.09
C TYR A 267 1.10 -6.67 7.59
N GLY A 268 0.96 -5.57 8.35
CA GLY A 268 1.11 -5.60 9.81
C GLY A 268 0.13 -6.52 10.51
N PHE A 269 -1.14 -6.52 10.12
CA PHE A 269 -2.12 -7.47 10.65
C PHE A 269 -1.73 -8.92 10.35
N ILE A 270 -1.40 -9.25 9.11
CA ILE A 270 -1.04 -10.62 8.71
C ILE A 270 0.28 -11.06 9.33
N ARG A 271 1.28 -10.17 9.39
CA ARG A 271 2.63 -10.49 9.84
C ARG A 271 2.76 -10.56 11.36
N PHE A 272 2.06 -9.69 12.10
CA PHE A 272 2.24 -9.54 13.54
C PHE A 272 0.98 -9.87 14.33
N SER A 273 -0.16 -9.21 14.02
CA SER A 273 -1.35 -9.36 14.86
C SER A 273 -1.90 -10.78 14.88
N LEU A 274 -1.98 -11.43 13.71
CA LEU A 274 -2.54 -12.78 13.60
C LEU A 274 -1.63 -13.83 14.25
N PRO A 275 -0.33 -13.93 13.93
CA PRO A 275 0.50 -15.01 14.43
C PRO A 275 1.00 -14.79 15.88
N ILE A 276 1.20 -13.54 16.32
CA ILE A 276 1.72 -13.27 17.68
C ILE A 276 0.60 -13.21 18.71
N PHE A 277 -0.60 -12.76 18.31
CA PHE A 277 -1.77 -12.59 19.19
C PHE A 277 -2.99 -13.34 18.67
N PRO A 278 -2.92 -14.67 18.47
CA PRO A 278 -4.00 -15.41 17.84
C PRO A 278 -5.29 -15.42 18.68
N ASP A 279 -5.22 -15.53 20.01
CA ASP A 279 -6.39 -15.51 20.89
C ASP A 279 -7.13 -14.18 20.83
N ALA A 280 -6.39 -13.07 20.90
CA ALA A 280 -6.96 -11.73 20.76
C ALA A 280 -7.51 -11.49 19.34
N SER A 281 -6.87 -12.02 18.30
CA SER A 281 -7.35 -11.92 16.91
C SER A 281 -8.68 -12.63 16.74
N LEU A 282 -8.86 -13.80 17.35
CA LEU A 282 -10.13 -14.53 17.39
C LEU A 282 -11.19 -13.76 18.19
N LEU A 283 -10.83 -13.20 19.35
CA LEU A 283 -11.74 -12.42 20.21
C LEU A 283 -12.29 -11.19 19.45
N PHE A 284 -11.44 -10.48 18.72
CA PHE A 284 -11.82 -9.25 18.00
C PHE A 284 -12.35 -9.47 16.58
N GLN A 285 -12.45 -10.70 16.09
CA GLN A 285 -12.99 -11.02 14.76
C GLN A 285 -14.36 -10.37 14.49
N PRO A 286 -15.37 -10.45 15.39
CA PRO A 286 -16.69 -9.82 15.15
C PRO A 286 -16.57 -8.29 15.01
N LEU A 287 -15.71 -7.65 15.81
CA LEU A 287 -15.43 -6.21 15.71
C LEU A 287 -14.82 -5.89 14.33
N MET A 288 -13.86 -6.68 13.88
CA MET A 288 -13.21 -6.48 12.59
C MET A 288 -14.19 -6.62 11.42
N PHE A 289 -15.13 -7.55 11.48
CA PHE A 289 -16.19 -7.69 10.48
C PHE A 289 -17.13 -6.47 10.47
N ILE A 290 -17.54 -5.98 11.65
CA ILE A 290 -18.38 -4.78 11.74
C ILE A 290 -17.66 -3.58 11.13
N LEU A 291 -16.42 -3.32 11.50
CA LEU A 291 -15.62 -2.21 10.98
C LEU A 291 -15.36 -2.33 9.48
N SER A 292 -15.13 -3.54 8.98
CA SER A 292 -14.94 -3.82 7.56
C SER A 292 -16.20 -3.50 6.75
N VAL A 293 -17.36 -3.99 7.18
CA VAL A 293 -18.64 -3.72 6.51
C VAL A 293 -19.00 -2.24 6.55
N ILE A 294 -18.78 -1.57 7.70
CA ILE A 294 -18.98 -0.12 7.78
C ILE A 294 -18.04 0.60 6.80
N ALA A 295 -16.76 0.24 6.76
CA ALA A 295 -15.81 0.86 5.84
C ALA A 295 -16.26 0.69 4.39
N ILE A 296 -16.66 -0.51 3.98
CA ILE A 296 -17.13 -0.82 2.62
C ILE A 296 -18.33 0.03 2.25
N VAL A 297 -19.40 -0.01 3.06
CA VAL A 297 -20.66 0.65 2.76
C VAL A 297 -20.55 2.17 2.92
N TYR A 298 -20.05 2.63 4.07
CA TYR A 298 -19.94 4.05 4.38
C TYR A 298 -19.03 4.78 3.41
N ALA A 299 -17.81 4.26 3.19
CA ALA A 299 -16.87 4.94 2.31
C ALA A 299 -17.34 4.97 0.86
N SER A 300 -18.04 3.94 0.39
CA SER A 300 -18.66 3.93 -0.96
C SER A 300 -19.75 4.99 -1.10
N LEU A 301 -20.62 5.15 -0.10
CA LEU A 301 -21.65 6.21 -0.09
C LEU A 301 -21.03 7.61 -0.03
N VAL A 302 -19.97 7.78 0.76
CA VAL A 302 -19.23 9.05 0.83
C VAL A 302 -18.51 9.34 -0.50
N ALA A 303 -17.91 8.33 -1.14
CA ALA A 303 -17.29 8.46 -2.46
C ALA A 303 -18.31 8.96 -3.50
N PHE A 304 -19.51 8.40 -3.53
CA PHE A 304 -20.57 8.80 -4.44
C PHE A 304 -20.96 10.29 -4.33
N ARG A 305 -20.86 10.87 -3.13
CA ARG A 305 -21.22 12.28 -2.86
C ARG A 305 -20.08 13.27 -3.11
N GLN A 306 -18.88 12.80 -3.47
CA GLN A 306 -17.76 13.70 -3.70
C GLN A 306 -17.92 14.52 -4.99
N THR A 307 -17.43 15.75 -4.92
CA THR A 307 -17.34 16.69 -6.06
C THR A 307 -15.93 16.78 -6.63
N ASP A 308 -14.94 16.29 -5.91
CA ASP A 308 -13.52 16.21 -6.29
C ASP A 308 -13.18 14.78 -6.70
N ILE A 309 -12.63 14.61 -7.92
CA ILE A 309 -12.28 13.29 -8.48
C ILE A 309 -11.28 12.57 -7.57
N LYS A 310 -10.28 13.29 -7.05
CA LYS A 310 -9.21 12.74 -6.23
C LYS A 310 -9.73 12.26 -4.87
N LYS A 311 -10.68 13.01 -4.27
CA LYS A 311 -11.40 12.58 -3.05
C LYS A 311 -12.22 11.33 -3.28
N LEU A 312 -12.92 11.25 -4.41
CA LEU A 312 -13.73 10.07 -4.74
C LEU A 312 -12.84 8.81 -4.82
N VAL A 313 -11.72 8.88 -5.54
CA VAL A 313 -10.76 7.77 -5.65
C VAL A 313 -10.15 7.44 -4.27
N ALA A 314 -9.87 8.43 -3.43
CA ALA A 314 -9.36 8.19 -2.08
C ALA A 314 -10.37 7.44 -1.18
N TYR A 315 -11.66 7.82 -1.22
CA TYR A 315 -12.70 7.11 -0.48
C TYR A 315 -12.97 5.71 -1.04
N SER A 316 -12.83 5.50 -2.35
CA SER A 316 -12.88 4.14 -2.91
C SER A 316 -11.80 3.25 -2.33
N SER A 317 -10.60 3.78 -2.08
CA SER A 317 -9.52 3.04 -1.43
C SER A 317 -9.87 2.61 0.00
N VAL A 318 -10.57 3.45 0.78
CA VAL A 318 -11.07 3.07 2.12
C VAL A 318 -12.04 1.89 2.02
N ALA A 319 -12.95 1.91 1.04
CA ALA A 319 -13.89 0.80 0.83
C ALA A 319 -13.16 -0.50 0.44
N HIS A 320 -12.20 -0.44 -0.48
CA HIS A 320 -11.42 -1.62 -0.90
C HIS A 320 -10.55 -2.19 0.24
N MET A 321 -10.03 -1.34 1.14
CA MET A 321 -9.31 -1.81 2.32
C MET A 321 -10.25 -2.49 3.33
N GLY A 322 -11.55 -2.18 3.32
CA GLY A 322 -12.58 -2.93 4.04
C GLY A 322 -12.71 -4.39 3.57
N PHE A 323 -12.58 -4.66 2.27
CA PHE A 323 -12.50 -6.03 1.76
C PHE A 323 -11.22 -6.73 2.22
N VAL A 324 -10.10 -6.03 2.25
CA VAL A 324 -8.83 -6.59 2.76
C VAL A 324 -8.97 -7.02 4.22
N THR A 325 -9.51 -6.15 5.09
CA THR A 325 -9.71 -6.52 6.51
C THR A 325 -10.73 -7.63 6.70
N LEU A 326 -11.80 -7.67 5.92
CA LEU A 326 -12.76 -8.77 5.91
C LEU A 326 -12.06 -10.10 5.60
N GLY A 327 -11.21 -10.12 4.56
CA GLY A 327 -10.47 -11.31 4.17
C GLY A 327 -9.44 -11.73 5.20
N ILE A 328 -8.65 -10.79 5.77
CA ILE A 328 -7.65 -11.08 6.80
C ILE A 328 -8.27 -11.77 8.02
N PHE A 329 -9.41 -11.27 8.51
CA PHE A 329 -10.05 -11.77 9.72
C PHE A 329 -11.10 -12.86 9.47
N SER A 330 -11.22 -13.37 8.25
CA SER A 330 -12.04 -14.55 7.96
C SER A 330 -11.42 -15.86 8.45
N PHE A 331 -10.11 -15.88 8.72
CA PHE A 331 -9.33 -17.02 9.20
C PHE A 331 -9.49 -18.28 8.36
N ASN A 332 -9.59 -18.11 7.05
CA ASN A 332 -9.62 -19.19 6.07
C ASN A 332 -8.76 -18.83 4.86
N GLU A 333 -8.43 -19.85 4.07
CA GLU A 333 -7.51 -19.72 2.95
C GLU A 333 -8.02 -18.74 1.89
N ALA A 334 -9.29 -18.86 1.49
CA ALA A 334 -9.87 -18.00 0.46
C ALA A 334 -9.82 -16.51 0.86
N GLY A 335 -10.17 -16.19 2.11
CA GLY A 335 -10.15 -14.83 2.59
C GLY A 335 -8.75 -14.25 2.73
N LEU A 336 -7.81 -15.01 3.28
CA LEU A 336 -6.44 -14.52 3.49
C LEU A 336 -5.69 -14.37 2.15
N GLN A 337 -5.79 -15.34 1.24
CA GLN A 337 -5.24 -15.21 -0.13
C GLN A 337 -5.91 -14.08 -0.88
N GLY A 338 -7.24 -13.95 -0.77
CA GLY A 338 -8.00 -12.85 -1.36
C GLY A 338 -7.55 -11.49 -0.84
N ALA A 339 -7.27 -11.35 0.47
CA ALA A 339 -6.79 -10.13 1.08
C ALA A 339 -5.39 -9.72 0.58
N ILE A 340 -4.46 -10.67 0.51
CA ILE A 340 -3.11 -10.43 -0.03
C ILE A 340 -3.20 -10.03 -1.51
N PHE A 341 -3.98 -10.77 -2.29
CA PHE A 341 -4.21 -10.46 -3.70
C PHE A 341 -4.85 -9.08 -3.89
N GLN A 342 -5.86 -8.74 -3.07
CA GLN A 342 -6.52 -7.44 -3.13
C GLN A 342 -5.57 -6.28 -2.78
N MET A 343 -4.64 -6.48 -1.87
CA MET A 343 -3.61 -5.48 -1.59
C MET A 343 -2.76 -5.19 -2.84
N ILE A 344 -2.32 -6.21 -3.57
CA ILE A 344 -1.53 -6.08 -4.79
C ILE A 344 -2.37 -5.44 -5.91
N SER A 345 -3.55 -6.00 -6.16
CA SER A 345 -4.49 -5.52 -7.19
C SER A 345 -4.88 -4.06 -6.99
N HIS A 346 -5.30 -3.70 -5.76
CA HIS A 346 -5.63 -2.31 -5.41
C HIS A 346 -4.42 -1.38 -5.60
N GLY A 347 -3.19 -1.83 -5.32
CA GLY A 347 -1.98 -1.05 -5.58
C GLY A 347 -1.86 -0.64 -7.03
N ILE A 348 -2.10 -1.56 -7.95
CA ILE A 348 -2.05 -1.34 -9.41
C ILE A 348 -3.21 -0.45 -9.86
N ILE A 349 -4.45 -0.80 -9.50
CA ILE A 349 -5.66 -0.14 -9.98
C ILE A 349 -5.77 1.27 -9.41
N SER A 350 -5.61 1.45 -8.10
CA SER A 350 -5.69 2.79 -7.49
C SER A 350 -4.54 3.68 -7.91
N GLY A 351 -3.33 3.12 -8.05
CA GLY A 351 -2.18 3.82 -8.63
C GLY A 351 -2.50 4.34 -10.04
N ALA A 352 -3.06 3.49 -10.90
CA ALA A 352 -3.48 3.87 -12.24
C ALA A 352 -4.57 4.94 -12.25
N LEU A 353 -5.57 4.84 -11.37
CA LEU A 353 -6.62 5.86 -11.24
C LEU A 353 -6.05 7.21 -10.80
N PHE A 354 -5.10 7.24 -9.86
CA PHE A 354 -4.43 8.49 -9.48
C PHE A 354 -3.57 9.04 -10.61
N PHE A 355 -2.91 8.20 -11.42
CA PHE A 355 -2.25 8.68 -12.65
C PHE A 355 -3.26 9.25 -13.66
N CYS A 356 -4.41 8.61 -13.86
CA CYS A 356 -5.48 9.16 -14.70
C CYS A 356 -5.95 10.54 -14.21
N VAL A 357 -6.14 10.70 -12.90
CA VAL A 357 -6.47 12.01 -12.32
C VAL A 357 -5.34 13.01 -12.55
N GLY A 358 -4.08 12.59 -12.43
CA GLY A 358 -2.90 13.40 -12.72
C GLY A 358 -2.88 13.91 -14.15
N VAL A 359 -3.19 13.05 -15.13
CA VAL A 359 -3.21 13.41 -16.57
C VAL A 359 -4.13 14.61 -16.85
N ILE A 360 -5.35 14.61 -16.33
CA ILE A 360 -6.28 15.73 -16.56
C ILE A 360 -5.96 16.93 -15.66
N TYR A 361 -5.45 16.70 -14.44
CA TYR A 361 -5.06 17.77 -13.54
C TYR A 361 -3.85 18.57 -14.05
N ASP A 362 -2.84 17.91 -14.61
CA ASP A 362 -1.65 18.59 -15.17
C ASP A 362 -2.01 19.52 -16.36
N ARG A 363 -3.15 19.26 -17.03
CA ARG A 363 -3.65 20.08 -18.14
C ARG A 363 -4.56 21.22 -17.69
N MET A 364 -5.45 20.96 -16.71
CA MET A 364 -6.54 21.87 -16.36
C MET A 364 -6.41 22.51 -14.98
N HIS A 365 -5.50 22.01 -14.14
CA HIS A 365 -5.26 22.45 -12.76
C HIS A 365 -6.51 22.47 -11.86
N THR A 366 -7.51 21.62 -12.18
CA THR A 366 -8.72 21.45 -11.41
C THR A 366 -9.05 19.96 -11.25
N ARG A 367 -9.72 19.59 -10.17
CA ARG A 367 -10.17 18.23 -9.87
C ARG A 367 -11.68 18.17 -9.73
N GLU A 368 -12.36 19.28 -9.97
CA GLU A 368 -13.81 19.37 -9.82
C GLU A 368 -14.52 18.58 -10.92
N ILE A 369 -15.36 17.61 -10.53
CA ILE A 369 -16.07 16.72 -11.46
C ILE A 369 -16.96 17.54 -12.43
N ALA A 370 -17.60 18.59 -11.91
CA ALA A 370 -18.50 19.43 -12.69
C ALA A 370 -17.78 20.28 -13.78
N PHE A 371 -16.46 20.44 -13.67
CA PHE A 371 -15.65 21.15 -14.67
C PHE A 371 -15.52 20.36 -15.97
N TYR A 372 -15.54 19.03 -15.87
CA TYR A 372 -15.34 18.11 -16.99
C TYR A 372 -16.66 17.65 -17.60
N GLY A 373 -16.62 17.18 -18.83
CA GLY A 373 -17.70 16.56 -19.58
C GLY A 373 -17.27 16.36 -21.03
N GLY A 374 -17.71 15.26 -21.66
CA GLY A 374 -17.43 15.00 -23.07
C GLY A 374 -15.96 14.75 -23.41
N LEU A 375 -15.10 14.38 -22.45
CA LEU A 375 -13.66 14.18 -22.71
C LEU A 375 -13.39 13.13 -23.78
N VAL A 376 -14.29 12.17 -24.00
CA VAL A 376 -14.15 11.14 -25.05
C VAL A 376 -13.96 11.74 -26.43
N HIS A 377 -14.52 12.93 -26.70
CA HIS A 377 -14.43 13.60 -28.02
C HIS A 377 -13.03 14.17 -28.29
N ARG A 378 -12.24 14.44 -27.26
CA ARG A 378 -10.89 15.02 -27.36
C ARG A 378 -9.79 14.09 -26.88
N MET A 379 -10.10 13.23 -25.93
CA MET A 379 -9.15 12.33 -25.29
C MET A 379 -9.64 10.86 -25.36
N PRO A 380 -9.81 10.27 -26.55
CA PRO A 380 -10.36 8.91 -26.68
C PRO A 380 -9.45 7.83 -26.07
N VAL A 381 -8.12 7.97 -26.14
CA VAL A 381 -7.18 7.01 -25.56
C VAL A 381 -7.23 7.10 -24.04
N TYR A 382 -7.26 8.32 -23.48
CA TYR A 382 -7.47 8.52 -22.05
C TYR A 382 -8.79 7.88 -21.59
N ALA A 383 -9.88 8.13 -22.33
CA ALA A 383 -11.19 7.60 -22.02
C ALA A 383 -11.18 6.07 -21.95
N ALA A 384 -10.54 5.40 -22.91
CA ALA A 384 -10.43 3.94 -22.94
C ALA A 384 -9.64 3.39 -21.72
N LEU A 385 -8.49 3.99 -21.40
CA LEU A 385 -7.67 3.59 -20.25
C LEU A 385 -8.38 3.86 -18.91
N PHE A 386 -9.01 5.03 -18.78
CA PHE A 386 -9.78 5.38 -17.58
C PHE A 386 -11.00 4.46 -17.40
N MET A 387 -11.67 4.03 -18.51
CA MET A 387 -12.73 3.02 -18.44
C MET A 387 -12.19 1.69 -17.91
N LEU A 388 -11.07 1.22 -18.44
CA LEU A 388 -10.47 -0.04 -18.00
C LEU A 388 -10.20 -0.05 -16.49
N PHE A 389 -9.56 1.01 -15.96
CA PHE A 389 -9.28 1.09 -14.53
C PHE A 389 -10.52 1.33 -13.69
N SER A 390 -11.51 2.06 -14.21
CA SER A 390 -12.81 2.21 -13.55
C SER A 390 -13.54 0.88 -13.42
N MET A 391 -13.54 0.07 -14.49
CA MET A 391 -14.15 -1.26 -14.47
C MET A 391 -13.36 -2.24 -13.60
N ALA A 392 -12.03 -2.15 -13.59
CA ALA A 392 -11.18 -2.95 -12.69
C ALA A 392 -11.43 -2.59 -11.22
N ASN A 393 -11.67 -1.30 -10.91
CA ASN A 393 -12.03 -0.84 -9.57
C ASN A 393 -13.43 -1.30 -9.13
N VAL A 394 -14.35 -1.51 -10.07
CA VAL A 394 -15.70 -2.06 -9.81
C VAL A 394 -15.67 -3.58 -9.59
N GLY A 395 -14.57 -4.24 -9.98
CA GLY A 395 -14.47 -5.69 -9.92
C GLY A 395 -15.02 -6.40 -11.17
N LEU A 396 -14.74 -5.88 -12.37
CA LEU A 396 -15.12 -6.57 -13.61
C LEU A 396 -14.36 -7.89 -13.75
N PRO A 397 -15.05 -9.03 -13.99
CA PRO A 397 -14.39 -10.31 -14.30
C PRO A 397 -13.35 -10.18 -15.42
N GLY A 398 -12.19 -10.81 -15.22
CA GLY A 398 -11.03 -10.67 -16.12
C GLY A 398 -10.07 -9.54 -15.72
N THR A 399 -10.37 -8.79 -14.66
CA THR A 399 -9.46 -7.82 -14.04
C THR A 399 -9.03 -8.29 -12.66
N SER A 400 -7.88 -7.81 -12.19
CA SER A 400 -7.34 -8.20 -10.88
C SER A 400 -8.24 -7.77 -9.70
N GLY A 401 -9.01 -6.68 -9.83
CA GLY A 401 -9.94 -6.23 -8.80
C GLY A 401 -11.02 -7.27 -8.46
N PHE A 402 -11.57 -7.92 -9.48
CA PHE A 402 -12.57 -8.98 -9.30
C PHE A 402 -12.02 -10.14 -8.45
N VAL A 403 -10.81 -10.61 -8.77
CA VAL A 403 -10.23 -11.79 -8.11
C VAL A 403 -10.06 -11.55 -6.60
N GLY A 404 -9.48 -10.42 -6.21
CA GLY A 404 -9.27 -10.10 -4.80
C GLY A 404 -10.58 -9.91 -4.03
N GLU A 405 -11.52 -9.16 -4.58
CA GLU A 405 -12.80 -8.90 -3.92
C GLU A 405 -13.67 -10.15 -3.78
N ILE A 406 -13.78 -10.96 -4.85
CA ILE A 406 -14.60 -12.17 -4.77
C ILE A 406 -14.04 -13.18 -3.76
N LEU A 407 -12.72 -13.35 -3.69
CA LEU A 407 -12.12 -14.26 -2.73
C LEU A 407 -12.27 -13.78 -1.28
N THR A 408 -12.12 -12.48 -1.02
CA THR A 408 -12.38 -11.93 0.32
C THR A 408 -13.85 -12.07 0.72
N MET A 409 -14.79 -11.93 -0.22
CA MET A 409 -16.21 -12.18 0.03
C MET A 409 -16.50 -13.66 0.26
N VAL A 410 -15.88 -14.58 -0.50
CA VAL A 410 -16.03 -16.02 -0.29
C VAL A 410 -15.51 -16.42 1.08
N GLY A 411 -14.31 -15.96 1.45
CA GLY A 411 -13.75 -16.18 2.79
C GLY A 411 -14.63 -15.57 3.89
N GLY A 412 -15.09 -14.35 3.68
CA GLY A 412 -16.05 -13.69 4.57
C GLY A 412 -17.35 -14.46 4.73
N PHE A 413 -17.89 -15.03 3.64
CA PHE A 413 -19.11 -15.85 3.67
C PHE A 413 -18.95 -17.14 4.47
N GLN A 414 -17.80 -17.81 4.32
CA GLN A 414 -17.48 -19.01 5.09
C GLN A 414 -17.40 -18.72 6.61
N ALA A 415 -16.90 -17.54 6.99
CA ALA A 415 -16.77 -17.13 8.37
C ALA A 415 -18.05 -16.47 8.93
N SER A 416 -18.74 -15.65 8.13
CA SER A 416 -19.92 -14.89 8.57
C SER A 416 -20.78 -14.44 7.40
N THR A 417 -21.95 -15.04 7.25
CA THR A 417 -22.91 -14.73 6.17
C THR A 417 -23.35 -13.25 6.16
N TRP A 418 -23.57 -12.64 7.33
CA TRP A 418 -24.01 -11.24 7.40
C TRP A 418 -22.91 -10.27 6.96
N ALA A 419 -21.65 -10.59 7.29
CA ALA A 419 -20.50 -9.77 6.89
C ALA A 419 -20.31 -9.81 5.36
N ALA A 420 -20.43 -11.00 4.76
CA ALA A 420 -20.40 -11.16 3.31
C ALA A 420 -21.56 -10.44 2.61
N ALA A 421 -22.77 -10.52 3.17
CA ALA A 421 -23.93 -9.79 2.64
C ALA A 421 -23.70 -8.26 2.68
N GLY A 422 -23.11 -7.75 3.76
CA GLY A 422 -22.71 -6.34 3.87
C GLY A 422 -21.63 -5.96 2.84
N ALA A 423 -20.63 -6.82 2.64
CA ALA A 423 -19.57 -6.62 1.65
C ALA A 423 -20.12 -6.63 0.21
N ALA A 424 -21.07 -7.50 -0.11
CA ALA A 424 -21.70 -7.56 -1.43
C ALA A 424 -22.40 -6.24 -1.83
N LEU A 425 -22.92 -5.47 -0.87
CA LEU A 425 -23.43 -4.12 -1.14
C LEU A 425 -22.33 -3.18 -1.63
N GLY A 426 -21.09 -3.39 -1.19
CA GLY A 426 -19.93 -2.61 -1.64
C GLY A 426 -19.69 -2.72 -3.13
N VAL A 427 -19.85 -3.90 -3.71
CA VAL A 427 -19.71 -4.12 -5.17
C VAL A 427 -20.74 -3.30 -5.93
N ILE A 428 -22.00 -3.27 -5.45
CA ILE A 428 -23.06 -2.47 -6.06
C ILE A 428 -22.73 -0.98 -5.95
N PHE A 429 -22.31 -0.51 -4.78
CA PHE A 429 -22.00 0.90 -4.58
C PHE A 429 -20.74 1.32 -5.33
N SER A 430 -19.73 0.42 -5.49
CA SER A 430 -18.55 0.71 -6.29
C SER A 430 -18.91 0.97 -7.75
N ALA A 431 -19.79 0.17 -8.32
CA ALA A 431 -20.35 0.41 -9.66
C ALA A 431 -21.07 1.77 -9.73
N VAL A 432 -21.89 2.09 -8.73
CA VAL A 432 -22.65 3.35 -8.71
C VAL A 432 -21.71 4.56 -8.72
N TYR A 433 -20.72 4.65 -7.82
CA TYR A 433 -19.87 5.84 -7.78
C TYR A 433 -18.88 5.92 -8.95
N MET A 434 -18.29 4.80 -9.38
CA MET A 434 -17.31 4.80 -10.47
C MET A 434 -17.95 5.06 -11.84
N LEU A 435 -19.06 4.40 -12.15
CA LEU A 435 -19.75 4.65 -13.43
C LEU A 435 -20.38 6.04 -13.47
N THR A 436 -20.84 6.57 -12.34
CA THR A 436 -21.31 7.95 -12.26
C THR A 436 -20.16 8.94 -12.50
N LEU A 437 -18.99 8.71 -11.88
CA LEU A 437 -17.79 9.52 -12.14
C LEU A 437 -17.42 9.48 -13.60
N TYR A 438 -17.29 8.27 -14.18
CA TYR A 438 -16.93 8.09 -15.57
C TYR A 438 -17.90 8.79 -16.51
N ARG A 439 -19.22 8.59 -16.32
CA ARG A 439 -20.27 9.24 -17.12
C ARG A 439 -20.15 10.76 -17.08
N ARG A 440 -19.90 11.34 -15.91
CA ARG A 440 -19.85 12.80 -15.74
C ARG A 440 -18.59 13.43 -16.32
N VAL A 441 -17.46 12.72 -16.28
CA VAL A 441 -16.17 13.23 -16.75
C VAL A 441 -15.95 12.96 -18.22
N VAL A 442 -16.28 11.75 -18.68
CA VAL A 442 -15.90 11.25 -20.02
C VAL A 442 -17.00 11.42 -21.04
N PHE A 443 -18.25 11.11 -20.65
CA PHE A 443 -19.40 11.20 -21.54
C PHE A 443 -20.14 12.54 -21.41
N GLY A 444 -21.17 12.71 -22.25
CA GLY A 444 -22.00 13.92 -22.34
C GLY A 444 -21.44 14.95 -23.31
N GLU A 445 -22.08 16.12 -23.30
CA GLU A 445 -21.65 17.25 -24.13
C GLU A 445 -20.49 17.99 -23.47
N MET A 446 -19.59 18.51 -24.29
CA MET A 446 -18.50 19.35 -23.82
C MET A 446 -19.03 20.80 -23.68
N THR A 447 -19.51 21.11 -22.49
CA THR A 447 -20.11 22.42 -22.20
C THR A 447 -19.09 23.49 -21.80
N ASN A 448 -17.86 23.08 -21.51
CA ASN A 448 -16.79 23.98 -21.05
C ASN A 448 -15.78 24.22 -22.17
N ASP A 449 -15.76 25.45 -22.71
CA ASP A 449 -14.86 25.85 -23.80
C ASP A 449 -13.37 25.64 -23.50
N LYS A 450 -12.98 25.65 -22.22
CA LYS A 450 -11.58 25.39 -21.81
C LYS A 450 -11.12 23.97 -22.15
N LEU A 451 -12.03 23.04 -22.36
CA LEU A 451 -11.72 21.68 -22.76
C LEU A 451 -11.55 21.50 -24.29
N ALA A 452 -11.89 22.52 -25.06
CA ALA A 452 -11.88 22.42 -26.53
C ALA A 452 -10.50 22.06 -27.12
N ASP A 453 -9.42 22.50 -26.48
CA ASP A 453 -8.04 22.28 -26.93
C ASP A 453 -7.26 21.28 -26.04
N ILE A 454 -7.95 20.54 -25.18
CA ILE A 454 -7.30 19.56 -24.31
C ILE A 454 -6.69 18.43 -25.17
N LYS A 455 -5.41 18.14 -24.92
CA LYS A 455 -4.66 17.10 -25.65
C LYS A 455 -4.79 15.75 -24.97
N ASP A 456 -4.90 14.69 -25.76
CA ASP A 456 -4.91 13.31 -25.28
C ASP A 456 -3.58 12.93 -24.60
N VAL A 457 -3.47 11.71 -24.11
CA VAL A 457 -2.30 11.20 -23.40
C VAL A 457 -1.03 11.31 -24.23
N THR A 458 0.06 11.71 -23.61
CA THR A 458 1.39 11.69 -24.22
C THR A 458 1.93 10.26 -24.28
N ALA A 459 2.97 10.02 -25.07
CA ALA A 459 3.61 8.70 -25.16
C ALA A 459 4.07 8.16 -23.80
N LEU A 460 4.59 9.03 -22.91
CA LEU A 460 4.99 8.66 -21.57
C LEU A 460 3.80 8.27 -20.70
N GLU A 461 2.73 9.05 -20.70
CA GLU A 461 1.49 8.77 -19.97
C GLU A 461 0.85 7.47 -20.47
N PHE A 462 0.84 7.26 -21.79
CA PHE A 462 0.36 6.02 -22.39
C PHE A 462 1.22 4.81 -21.96
N PHE A 463 2.54 4.95 -21.92
CA PHE A 463 3.44 3.90 -21.46
C PHE A 463 3.17 3.52 -19.99
N ILE A 464 3.06 4.52 -19.09
CA ILE A 464 2.78 4.29 -17.65
C ILE A 464 1.42 3.60 -17.48
N LEU A 465 0.37 4.17 -18.05
CA LEU A 465 -0.99 3.62 -17.93
C LEU A 465 -1.12 2.27 -18.66
N GLY A 466 -0.48 2.10 -19.81
CA GLY A 466 -0.47 0.85 -20.56
C GLY A 466 0.16 -0.31 -19.79
N LEU A 467 1.29 -0.05 -19.12
CA LEU A 467 1.93 -1.08 -18.27
C LEU A 467 1.03 -1.49 -17.10
N LEU A 468 0.39 -0.53 -16.44
CA LEU A 468 -0.56 -0.80 -15.35
C LEU A 468 -1.82 -1.52 -15.87
N ALA A 469 -2.28 -1.19 -17.09
CA ALA A 469 -3.40 -1.88 -17.72
C ALA A 469 -3.09 -3.35 -18.01
N ILE A 470 -1.90 -3.62 -18.56
CA ILE A 470 -1.41 -5.00 -18.78
C ILE A 470 -1.32 -5.75 -17.46
N SER A 471 -0.82 -5.11 -16.40
CA SER A 471 -0.73 -5.74 -15.07
C SER A 471 -2.11 -6.03 -14.48
N ALA A 472 -3.08 -5.09 -14.57
CA ALA A 472 -4.43 -5.28 -14.06
C ALA A 472 -5.19 -6.41 -14.77
N LEU A 473 -5.02 -6.52 -16.10
CA LEU A 473 -5.60 -7.61 -16.89
C LEU A 473 -4.82 -8.92 -16.70
N GLY A 474 -3.50 -8.86 -16.70
CA GLY A 474 -2.64 -10.03 -16.55
C GLY A 474 -2.90 -10.77 -15.24
N PHE A 475 -2.92 -10.08 -14.11
CA PHE A 475 -3.27 -10.68 -12.82
C PHE A 475 -4.75 -11.06 -12.71
N GLY A 476 -5.63 -10.42 -13.47
CA GLY A 476 -7.05 -10.80 -13.54
C GLY A 476 -7.29 -12.12 -14.29
N VAL A 477 -6.49 -12.39 -15.33
CA VAL A 477 -6.59 -13.60 -16.15
C VAL A 477 -5.70 -14.74 -15.63
N PHE A 478 -4.55 -14.39 -15.05
CA PHE A 478 -3.56 -15.34 -14.51
C PHE A 478 -3.30 -15.09 -13.02
N PRO A 479 -4.32 -15.21 -12.13
CA PRO A 479 -4.15 -14.94 -10.70
C PRO A 479 -3.21 -15.92 -10.00
N GLY A 480 -3.01 -17.12 -10.57
CA GLY A 480 -2.08 -18.12 -10.07
C GLY A 480 -0.66 -17.60 -9.87
N LEU A 481 -0.21 -16.63 -10.68
CA LEU A 481 1.10 -16.00 -10.49
C LEU A 481 1.30 -15.38 -9.09
N VAL A 482 0.23 -14.88 -8.47
CA VAL A 482 0.27 -14.33 -7.12
C VAL A 482 -0.05 -15.42 -6.09
N PHE A 483 -1.03 -16.29 -6.36
CA PHE A 483 -1.42 -17.34 -5.43
C PHE A 483 -0.30 -18.33 -5.17
N ASP A 484 0.34 -18.84 -6.21
CA ASP A 484 1.46 -19.78 -6.10
C ASP A 484 2.62 -19.18 -5.28
N LEU A 485 2.82 -17.86 -5.40
CA LEU A 485 3.85 -17.15 -4.64
C LEU A 485 3.48 -16.99 -3.14
N THR A 486 2.19 -16.80 -2.82
CA THR A 486 1.72 -16.42 -1.48
C THR A 486 1.10 -17.57 -0.67
N GLU A 487 0.90 -18.73 -1.30
CA GLU A 487 0.29 -19.93 -0.68
C GLU A 487 1.03 -20.36 0.60
N GLY A 488 2.35 -20.44 0.56
CA GLY A 488 3.17 -20.81 1.70
C GLY A 488 2.99 -19.86 2.90
N THR A 489 2.89 -18.55 2.66
CA THR A 489 2.59 -17.56 3.70
C THR A 489 1.20 -17.76 4.29
N THR A 490 0.19 -17.95 3.43
CA THR A 490 -1.20 -18.13 3.86
C THR A 490 -1.34 -19.37 4.74
N THR A 491 -0.79 -20.48 4.30
CA THR A 491 -0.80 -21.77 5.03
C THR A 491 -0.17 -21.63 6.40
N GLU A 492 1.00 -20.98 6.48
CA GLU A 492 1.73 -20.82 7.74
C GLU A 492 0.99 -19.92 8.73
N VAL A 493 0.45 -18.80 8.28
CA VAL A 493 -0.34 -17.90 9.15
C VAL A 493 -1.59 -18.61 9.68
N LEU A 494 -2.30 -19.38 8.84
CA LEU A 494 -3.48 -20.12 9.27
C LEU A 494 -3.12 -21.26 10.26
N ARG A 495 -1.97 -21.91 10.06
CA ARG A 495 -1.45 -22.91 11.01
C ARG A 495 -1.21 -22.30 12.39
N MET A 496 -0.59 -21.11 12.45
CA MET A 496 -0.32 -20.41 13.72
C MET A 496 -1.62 -20.04 14.44
N ILE A 497 -2.64 -19.55 13.72
CA ILE A 497 -3.96 -19.24 14.32
C ILE A 497 -4.66 -20.52 14.80
N GLY A 498 -4.62 -21.59 14.02
CA GLY A 498 -5.30 -22.87 14.37
C GLY A 498 -4.73 -23.57 15.60
N GLN A 499 -3.47 -23.31 15.95
CA GLN A 499 -2.86 -23.85 17.17
C GLN A 499 -3.36 -23.22 18.47
N ALA A 500 -3.80 -21.95 18.43
CA ALA A 500 -4.33 -21.26 19.61
C ALA A 500 -5.78 -21.67 19.95
N GLY A 501 -6.52 -22.24 18.99
CA GLY A 501 -7.90 -22.70 19.21
C GLY A 501 -8.01 -24.14 19.77
N GLN A 502 -6.86 -24.81 20.06
CA GLN A 502 -6.79 -26.13 20.66
C GLN A 502 -6.27 -26.07 22.09
#